data_8d3fa3399f76798403f1b140615404d9
#
_entry.id   8d3fa3399f76798403f1b140615404d9
#
_cell.length_a   1.000
_cell.length_b   1.000
_cell.length_c   1.000
_cell.angle_alpha   90.00
_cell.angle_beta   90.00
_cell.angle_gamma   90.00
#
_symmetry.space_group_name_H-M   'P 1'
#
loop_
_entity.id
_entity.type
_entity.pdbx_description
1 polymer ?
#
loop_
_entity_poly.entity_id
_entity_poly.type
_entity_poly.pdbx_seq_one_letter_code
_entity_poly.pdbx_strand_id
1 'polypeptide(L)'
;MDIGTISSRYAKALFSLAKDKEQESRVYDDMKMLADSFSMEPELRGALSNPIVSVPEKVKLLTAAGGIEVCELYSRFINLVLAHKRETLLPFIAYIYIHLYRKEKKITRVRFDTAVAVDDAVKSHLQDKLRKETGCTIEFSGHVEPELIGGFRLRIGNYRIAASYATQLRDI
;
A
#
# COMPACT_ATOMS: atom_id res chain seq x y z
N MET A 1 6.61 -6.76 24.26
CA MET A 1 5.55 -5.83 23.75
C MET A 1 5.37 -6.18 22.27
N ASP A 2 4.15 -6.45 21.84
CA ASP A 2 3.87 -6.96 20.49
C ASP A 2 4.10 -5.87 19.43
N ILE A 3 4.87 -6.22 18.38
CA ILE A 3 5.21 -5.36 17.23
C ILE A 3 3.94 -4.77 16.60
N GLY A 4 2.90 -5.58 16.47
CA GLY A 4 1.61 -5.17 15.89
C GLY A 4 0.92 -4.08 16.70
N THR A 5 0.91 -4.21 18.01
CA THR A 5 0.29 -3.24 18.93
C THR A 5 0.98 -1.88 18.88
N ILE A 6 2.34 -1.88 18.87
CA ILE A 6 3.10 -0.63 18.79
C ILE A 6 2.89 0.03 17.43
N SER A 7 3.05 -0.72 16.34
CA SER A 7 2.87 -0.20 14.98
C SER A 7 1.47 0.37 14.77
N SER A 8 0.44 -0.31 15.31
CA SER A 8 -0.94 0.17 15.25
C SER A 8 -1.14 1.50 16.00
N ARG A 9 -0.51 1.65 17.16
CA ARG A 9 -0.57 2.89 17.96
C ARG A 9 0.06 4.06 17.21
N TYR A 10 1.25 3.87 16.62
CA TYR A 10 1.92 4.90 15.82
C TYR A 10 1.10 5.28 14.58
N ALA A 11 0.60 4.29 13.84
CA ALA A 11 -0.21 4.52 12.64
C ALA A 11 -1.51 5.27 12.95
N LYS A 12 -2.21 4.89 14.02
CA LYS A 12 -3.46 5.58 14.46
C LYS A 12 -3.18 7.01 14.89
N ALA A 13 -2.11 7.25 15.65
CA ALA A 13 -1.74 8.59 16.09
C ALA A 13 -1.41 9.49 14.90
N LEU A 14 -0.62 8.98 13.94
CA LEU A 14 -0.30 9.72 12.72
C LEU A 14 -1.57 9.99 11.89
N PHE A 15 -2.45 9.01 11.76
CA PHE A 15 -3.69 9.15 11.00
C PHE A 15 -4.63 10.21 11.62
N SER A 16 -4.79 10.19 12.95
CA SER A 16 -5.59 11.19 13.66
C SER A 16 -5.02 12.59 13.46
N LEU A 17 -3.70 12.76 13.64
CA LEU A 17 -3.04 14.05 13.46
C LEU A 17 -3.12 14.53 12.00
N ALA A 18 -2.98 13.62 11.03
CA ALA A 18 -3.09 13.96 9.61
C ALA A 18 -4.52 14.40 9.26
N LYS A 19 -5.53 13.76 9.85
CA LYS A 19 -6.94 14.12 9.69
C LYS A 19 -7.25 15.49 10.29
N ASP A 20 -6.76 15.79 11.48
CA ASP A 20 -6.92 17.09 12.15
C ASP A 20 -6.29 18.23 11.35
N LYS A 21 -5.26 17.94 10.55
CA LYS A 21 -4.56 18.91 9.68
C LYS A 21 -5.03 18.87 8.23
N GLU A 22 -6.03 18.08 7.88
CA GLU A 22 -6.54 17.89 6.52
C GLU A 22 -5.43 17.45 5.52
N GLN A 23 -4.43 16.71 6.01
CA GLN A 23 -3.27 16.22 5.23
C GLN A 23 -3.25 14.69 5.10
N GLU A 24 -4.33 14.01 5.45
CA GLU A 24 -4.37 12.54 5.44
C GLU A 24 -4.10 11.93 4.07
N SER A 25 -4.48 12.63 2.99
CA SER A 25 -4.22 12.18 1.61
C SER A 25 -2.74 12.27 1.25
N ARG A 26 -2.09 13.39 1.60
CA ARG A 26 -0.64 13.58 1.36
C ARG A 26 0.19 12.55 2.10
N VAL A 27 -0.11 12.36 3.39
CA VAL A 27 0.57 11.34 4.21
C VAL A 27 0.30 9.93 3.68
N TYR A 28 -0.91 9.67 3.13
CA TYR A 28 -1.22 8.40 2.49
C TYR A 28 -0.34 8.12 1.28
N ASP A 29 -0.14 9.11 0.41
CA ASP A 29 0.72 8.98 -0.77
C ASP A 29 2.18 8.73 -0.36
N ASP A 30 2.70 9.49 0.62
CA ASP A 30 4.05 9.30 1.16
C ASP A 30 4.23 7.90 1.79
N MET A 31 3.25 7.44 2.58
CA MET A 31 3.27 6.11 3.19
C MET A 31 3.15 4.98 2.18
N LYS A 32 2.44 5.20 1.08
CA LYS A 32 2.33 4.24 -0.02
C LYS A 32 3.67 4.11 -0.75
N MET A 33 4.31 5.24 -1.08
CA MET A 33 5.65 5.24 -1.67
C MET A 33 6.67 4.54 -0.77
N LEU A 34 6.63 4.82 0.54
CA LEU A 34 7.48 4.16 1.52
C LEU A 34 7.25 2.64 1.56
N ALA A 35 5.99 2.19 1.56
CA ALA A 35 5.66 0.77 1.56
C ALA A 35 6.12 0.06 0.28
N ASP A 36 5.97 0.72 -0.87
CA ASP A 36 6.43 0.22 -2.17
C ASP A 36 7.96 0.14 -2.21
N SER A 37 8.67 1.17 -1.68
CA SER A 37 10.13 1.16 -1.54
C SER A 37 10.63 0.00 -0.68
N PHE A 38 9.98 -0.32 0.44
CA PHE A 38 10.32 -1.49 1.25
C PHE A 38 10.09 -2.83 0.54
N SER A 39 9.21 -2.86 -0.44
CA SER A 39 8.91 -4.06 -1.24
C SER A 39 9.88 -4.24 -2.40
N MET A 40 10.28 -3.13 -3.03
CA MET A 40 11.18 -3.13 -4.19
C MET A 40 12.65 -3.23 -3.79
N GLU A 41 13.01 -2.63 -2.64
CA GLU A 41 14.39 -2.52 -2.15
C GLU A 41 14.54 -3.23 -0.79
N PRO A 42 14.76 -4.56 -0.78
CA PRO A 42 14.94 -5.31 0.46
C PRO A 42 16.13 -4.81 1.32
N GLU A 43 17.15 -4.23 0.67
CA GLU A 43 18.34 -3.68 1.32
C GLU A 43 18.01 -2.48 2.22
N LEU A 44 16.92 -1.75 1.93
CA LEU A 44 16.48 -0.62 2.75
C LEU A 44 16.22 -1.04 4.21
N ARG A 45 15.66 -2.24 4.43
CA ARG A 45 15.45 -2.79 5.79
C ARG A 45 16.78 -3.06 6.48
N GLY A 46 17.74 -3.60 5.74
CA GLY A 46 19.10 -3.86 6.25
C GLY A 46 19.81 -2.57 6.66
N ALA A 47 19.76 -1.55 5.82
CA ALA A 47 20.36 -0.24 6.10
C ALA A 47 19.76 0.42 7.34
N LEU A 48 18.44 0.35 7.52
CA LEU A 48 17.76 0.93 8.68
C LEU A 48 18.06 0.20 9.98
N SER A 49 18.22 -1.14 9.94
CA SER A 49 18.59 -1.93 11.12
C SER A 49 20.08 -1.86 11.44
N ASN A 50 20.91 -1.36 10.55
CA ASN A 50 22.34 -1.24 10.76
C ASN A 50 22.65 -0.11 11.76
N PRO A 51 23.32 -0.41 12.91
CA PRO A 51 23.68 0.61 13.89
C PRO A 51 24.80 1.54 13.43
N ILE A 52 25.56 1.18 12.39
CA ILE A 52 26.66 1.99 11.83
C ILE A 52 26.10 3.17 11.04
N VAL A 53 24.91 3.00 10.41
CA VAL A 53 24.27 4.07 9.64
C VAL A 53 23.75 5.16 10.58
N SER A 54 24.24 6.37 10.39
CA SER A 54 23.87 7.52 11.23
C SER A 54 22.41 7.92 11.08
N VAL A 55 21.83 8.54 12.11
CA VAL A 55 20.43 9.01 12.06
C VAL A 55 20.17 9.95 10.89
N PRO A 56 21.04 10.95 10.57
CA PRO A 56 20.86 11.80 9.40
C PRO A 56 20.83 11.05 8.07
N GLU A 57 21.62 9.99 7.93
CA GLU A 57 21.61 9.14 6.74
C GLU A 57 20.31 8.33 6.64
N LYS A 58 19.84 7.77 7.75
CA LYS A 58 18.54 7.10 7.82
C LYS A 58 17.39 8.05 7.44
N VAL A 59 17.43 9.30 7.91
CA VAL A 59 16.43 10.33 7.52
C VAL A 59 16.45 10.55 6.02
N LYS A 60 17.63 10.73 5.40
CA LYS A 60 17.75 10.91 3.95
C LYS A 60 17.18 9.73 3.17
N LEU A 61 17.53 8.50 3.58
CA LEU A 61 17.01 7.27 2.96
C LEU A 61 15.49 7.21 3.04
N LEU A 62 14.91 7.47 4.20
CA LEU A 62 13.46 7.41 4.42
C LEU A 62 12.72 8.56 3.74
N THR A 63 13.32 9.74 3.63
CA THR A 63 12.75 10.84 2.86
C THR A 63 12.71 10.50 1.37
N ALA A 64 13.81 9.98 0.82
CA ALA A 64 13.85 9.51 -0.57
C ALA A 64 12.85 8.37 -0.84
N ALA A 65 12.70 7.43 0.11
CA ALA A 65 11.74 6.33 0.03
C ALA A 65 10.28 6.79 0.10
N GLY A 66 9.99 7.93 0.73
CA GLY A 66 8.67 8.55 0.79
C GLY A 66 8.26 9.27 -0.49
N GLY A 67 9.21 9.59 -1.37
CA GLY A 67 8.96 10.28 -2.64
C GLY A 67 9.85 11.49 -2.88
N ILE A 68 9.59 12.20 -3.99
CA ILE A 68 10.39 13.38 -4.40
C ILE A 68 10.12 14.58 -3.47
N GLU A 69 8.86 14.77 -3.08
CA GLU A 69 8.42 15.85 -2.19
C GLU A 69 7.52 15.27 -1.09
N VAL A 70 8.12 14.92 0.02
CA VAL A 70 7.38 14.43 1.19
C VAL A 70 6.76 15.59 1.98
N CYS A 71 5.58 15.36 2.57
CA CYS A 71 4.95 16.38 3.40
C CYS A 71 5.67 16.56 4.74
N GLU A 72 5.51 17.74 5.33
CA GLU A 72 6.16 18.07 6.60
C GLU A 72 5.78 17.11 7.73
N LEU A 73 4.52 16.66 7.73
CA LEU A 73 4.02 15.74 8.75
C LEU A 73 4.69 14.37 8.66
N TYR A 74 4.93 13.87 7.44
CA TYR A 74 5.72 12.66 7.22
C TYR A 74 7.14 12.81 7.75
N SER A 75 7.83 13.90 7.39
CA SER A 75 9.21 14.17 7.83
C SER A 75 9.33 14.25 9.35
N ARG A 76 8.40 14.91 10.01
CA ARG A 76 8.33 14.98 11.49
C ARG A 76 8.09 13.59 12.10
N PHE A 77 7.22 12.81 11.48
CA PHE A 77 6.93 11.46 11.94
C PHE A 77 8.14 10.53 11.81
N ILE A 78 8.86 10.56 10.69
CA ILE A 78 10.10 9.79 10.49
C ILE A 78 11.12 10.13 11.57
N ASN A 79 11.36 11.40 11.84
CA ASN A 79 12.27 11.84 12.89
C ASN A 79 11.84 11.30 14.28
N LEU A 80 10.55 11.33 14.60
CA LEU A 80 10.01 10.79 15.85
C LEU A 80 10.29 9.28 15.98
N VAL A 81 10.05 8.50 14.91
CA VAL A 81 10.27 7.05 14.90
C VAL A 81 11.75 6.72 15.09
N LEU A 82 12.65 7.45 14.42
CA LEU A 82 14.10 7.29 14.54
C LEU A 82 14.61 7.68 15.95
N ALA A 83 14.10 8.77 16.52
CA ALA A 83 14.44 9.19 17.89
C ALA A 83 14.09 8.11 18.92
N HIS A 84 13.03 7.35 18.69
CA HIS A 84 12.65 6.21 19.54
C HIS A 84 13.33 4.89 19.16
N LYS A 85 14.22 4.88 18.17
CA LYS A 85 14.89 3.67 17.64
C LYS A 85 13.92 2.58 17.22
N ARG A 86 12.87 2.98 16.49
CA ARG A 86 11.76 2.09 16.05
C ARG A 86 11.63 2.04 14.53
N GLU A 87 12.70 2.33 13.80
CA GLU A 87 12.75 2.34 12.34
C GLU A 87 12.37 0.99 11.73
N THR A 88 12.64 -0.12 12.41
CA THR A 88 12.26 -1.47 11.96
C THR A 88 10.74 -1.69 11.91
N LEU A 89 9.96 -0.84 12.58
CA LEU A 89 8.50 -0.90 12.58
C LEU A 89 7.87 -0.12 11.42
N LEU A 90 8.62 0.71 10.71
CA LEU A 90 8.10 1.56 9.63
C LEU A 90 7.32 0.81 8.55
N PRO A 91 7.75 -0.38 8.07
CA PRO A 91 6.97 -1.13 7.09
C PRO A 91 5.57 -1.49 7.59
N PHE A 92 5.47 -1.90 8.86
CA PHE A 92 4.18 -2.24 9.49
C PHE A 92 3.32 -1.00 9.73
N ILE A 93 3.93 0.11 10.17
CA ILE A 93 3.24 1.37 10.40
C ILE A 93 2.67 1.90 9.09
N ALA A 94 3.45 1.90 8.01
CA ALA A 94 3.01 2.31 6.68
C ALA A 94 1.83 1.47 6.18
N TYR A 95 1.93 0.14 6.30
CA TYR A 95 0.84 -0.77 5.93
C TYR A 95 -0.45 -0.48 6.70
N ILE A 96 -0.37 -0.31 8.03
CA ILE A 96 -1.53 -0.03 8.87
C ILE A 96 -2.14 1.33 8.54
N TYR A 97 -1.30 2.37 8.32
CA TYR A 97 -1.77 3.71 7.93
C TYR A 97 -2.57 3.66 6.62
N ILE A 98 -2.01 3.00 5.59
CA ILE A 98 -2.67 2.79 4.30
C ILE A 98 -4.02 2.09 4.48
N HIS A 99 -4.09 1.07 5.36
CA HIS A 99 -5.33 0.36 5.63
C HIS A 99 -6.36 1.25 6.33
N LEU A 100 -5.96 2.06 7.32
CA LEU A 100 -6.83 3.00 8.02
C LEU A 100 -7.41 4.04 7.06
N TYR A 101 -6.56 4.64 6.22
CA TYR A 101 -6.99 5.62 5.21
C TYR A 101 -8.01 5.03 4.23
N ARG A 102 -7.71 3.84 3.67
CA ARG A 102 -8.62 3.16 2.75
C ARG A 102 -9.97 2.84 3.39
N LYS A 103 -9.95 2.40 4.64
CA LYS A 103 -11.18 2.12 5.40
C LYS A 103 -12.01 3.38 5.59
N GLU A 104 -11.40 4.48 6.00
CA GLU A 104 -12.07 5.77 6.20
C GLU A 104 -12.66 6.34 4.92
N LYS A 105 -11.88 6.32 3.83
CA LYS A 105 -12.31 6.84 2.52
C LYS A 105 -13.12 5.84 1.68
N LYS A 106 -13.45 4.68 2.24
CA LYS A 106 -14.16 3.59 1.54
C LYS A 106 -13.48 3.23 0.20
N ILE A 107 -12.15 3.09 0.22
CA ILE A 107 -11.36 2.69 -0.94
C ILE A 107 -11.19 1.19 -0.93
N THR A 108 -11.62 0.53 -2.01
CA THR A 108 -11.45 -0.90 -2.20
C THR A 108 -10.40 -1.16 -3.27
N ARG A 109 -9.38 -1.93 -2.93
CA ARG A 109 -8.36 -2.36 -3.90
C ARG A 109 -8.90 -3.53 -4.71
N VAL A 110 -8.84 -3.38 -6.03
CA VAL A 110 -9.20 -4.42 -6.99
C VAL A 110 -7.95 -4.80 -7.79
N ARG A 111 -7.51 -6.04 -7.63
CA ARG A 111 -6.44 -6.61 -8.44
C ARG A 111 -7.07 -7.43 -9.57
N PHE A 112 -6.67 -7.10 -10.80
CA PHE A 112 -7.14 -7.75 -12.01
C PHE A 112 -5.95 -8.39 -12.74
N ASP A 113 -5.84 -9.71 -12.62
CA ASP A 113 -4.80 -10.48 -13.26
C ASP A 113 -5.40 -11.09 -14.54
N THR A 114 -4.72 -10.92 -15.70
CA THR A 114 -5.17 -11.38 -17.02
C THR A 114 -4.05 -12.08 -17.76
N ALA A 115 -4.39 -13.02 -18.66
CA ALA A 115 -3.41 -13.72 -19.49
C ALA A 115 -2.79 -12.82 -20.56
N VAL A 116 -3.52 -11.79 -21.00
CA VAL A 116 -3.10 -10.82 -22.02
C VAL A 116 -3.38 -9.40 -21.55
N ALA A 117 -2.67 -8.44 -22.13
CA ALA A 117 -2.92 -7.05 -21.84
C ALA A 117 -4.36 -6.67 -22.20
N VAL A 118 -5.07 -6.04 -21.24
CA VAL A 118 -6.45 -5.61 -21.40
C VAL A 118 -6.48 -4.13 -21.72
N ASP A 119 -7.33 -3.76 -22.66
CA ASP A 119 -7.55 -2.38 -23.09
C ASP A 119 -8.03 -1.51 -21.90
N ASP A 120 -7.59 -0.28 -21.84
CA ASP A 120 -7.93 0.67 -20.80
C ASP A 120 -9.43 0.99 -20.78
N ALA A 121 -10.12 0.88 -21.91
CA ALA A 121 -11.58 1.01 -22.00
C ALA A 121 -12.29 -0.09 -21.20
N VAL A 122 -11.81 -1.33 -21.26
CA VAL A 122 -12.38 -2.46 -20.48
C VAL A 122 -12.10 -2.29 -18.99
N LYS A 123 -10.90 -1.82 -18.63
CA LYS A 123 -10.55 -1.53 -17.22
C LYS A 123 -11.45 -0.44 -16.64
N SER A 124 -11.65 0.65 -17.39
CA SER A 124 -12.51 1.75 -16.98
C SER A 124 -13.96 1.31 -16.80
N HIS A 125 -14.50 0.53 -17.74
CA HIS A 125 -15.86 0.00 -17.65
C HIS A 125 -16.05 -0.91 -16.43
N LEU A 126 -15.08 -1.78 -16.16
CA LEU A 126 -15.09 -2.67 -14.98
C LEU A 126 -15.02 -1.86 -13.68
N GLN A 127 -14.17 -0.83 -13.65
CA GLN A 127 -14.05 0.07 -12.51
C GLN A 127 -15.35 0.81 -12.21
N ASP A 128 -16.02 1.34 -13.24
CA ASP A 128 -17.30 2.03 -13.09
C ASP A 128 -18.41 1.10 -12.61
N LYS A 129 -18.47 -0.11 -13.14
CA LYS A 129 -19.41 -1.14 -12.70
C LYS A 129 -19.21 -1.51 -11.23
N LEU A 130 -17.98 -1.78 -10.84
CA LEU A 130 -17.64 -2.11 -9.45
C LEU A 130 -17.94 -0.94 -8.51
N ARG A 131 -17.67 0.31 -8.93
CA ARG A 131 -17.98 1.51 -8.16
C ARG A 131 -19.49 1.67 -7.94
N LYS A 132 -20.32 1.39 -8.96
CA LYS A 132 -21.78 1.44 -8.85
C LYS A 132 -22.32 0.36 -7.90
N GLU A 133 -21.79 -0.85 -7.96
CA GLU A 133 -22.27 -1.97 -7.15
C GLU A 133 -21.79 -1.89 -5.69
N THR A 134 -20.56 -1.43 -5.44
CA THR A 134 -19.98 -1.41 -4.09
C THR A 134 -20.16 -0.09 -3.35
N GLY A 135 -20.44 0.99 -4.05
CA GLY A 135 -20.46 2.35 -3.49
C GLY A 135 -19.10 2.83 -3.00
N CYS A 136 -18.02 2.12 -3.33
CA CYS A 136 -16.66 2.40 -2.91
C CYS A 136 -15.84 3.03 -4.02
N THR A 137 -14.82 3.81 -3.67
CA THR A 137 -13.79 4.23 -4.62
C THR A 137 -12.91 3.01 -4.93
N ILE A 138 -12.72 2.72 -6.22
CA ILE A 138 -11.96 1.55 -6.65
C ILE A 138 -10.53 1.95 -7.01
N GLU A 139 -9.56 1.43 -6.25
CA GLU A 139 -8.14 1.41 -6.65
C GLU A 139 -7.87 0.17 -7.49
N PHE A 140 -7.69 0.37 -8.79
CA PHE A 140 -7.52 -0.71 -9.75
C PHE A 140 -6.03 -0.98 -10.01
N SER A 141 -5.60 -2.24 -9.87
CA SER A 141 -4.27 -2.69 -10.26
C SER A 141 -4.38 -3.84 -11.26
N GLY A 142 -3.96 -3.61 -12.51
CA GLY A 142 -3.88 -4.65 -13.55
C GLY A 142 -2.51 -5.33 -13.52
N HIS A 143 -2.50 -6.65 -13.67
CA HIS A 143 -1.27 -7.44 -13.83
C HIS A 143 -1.45 -8.43 -14.98
N VAL A 144 -0.45 -8.54 -15.84
CA VAL A 144 -0.45 -9.54 -16.90
C VAL A 144 0.30 -10.76 -16.37
N GLU A 145 -0.39 -11.89 -16.26
CA GLU A 145 0.13 -13.17 -15.76
C GLU A 145 -0.01 -14.20 -16.87
N PRO A 146 1.04 -14.39 -17.72
CA PRO A 146 0.97 -15.26 -18.91
C PRO A 146 0.68 -16.73 -18.58
N GLU A 147 0.93 -17.14 -17.34
CA GLU A 147 0.63 -18.52 -16.87
C GLU A 147 -0.87 -18.76 -16.68
N LEU A 148 -1.70 -17.74 -16.72
CA LEU A 148 -3.15 -17.91 -16.78
C LEU A 148 -3.51 -18.45 -18.16
N ILE A 149 -3.92 -19.73 -18.23
CA ILE A 149 -4.39 -20.37 -19.46
C ILE A 149 -5.76 -19.79 -19.83
N GLY A 150 -5.76 -18.58 -20.39
CA GLY A 150 -6.96 -17.83 -20.72
C GLY A 150 -7.76 -17.32 -19.51
N GLY A 151 -8.63 -16.35 -19.74
CA GLY A 151 -9.50 -15.80 -18.70
C GLY A 151 -8.86 -14.71 -17.83
N PHE A 152 -9.50 -14.45 -16.69
CA PHE A 152 -9.07 -13.40 -15.75
C PHE A 152 -9.27 -13.85 -14.30
N ARG A 153 -8.52 -13.24 -13.42
CA ARG A 153 -8.67 -13.36 -11.96
C ARG A 153 -8.90 -11.97 -11.38
N LEU A 154 -10.03 -11.79 -10.72
CA LEU A 154 -10.39 -10.56 -10.03
C LEU A 154 -10.32 -10.79 -8.52
N ARG A 155 -9.57 -9.96 -7.81
CA ARG A 155 -9.55 -9.92 -6.35
C ARG A 155 -10.11 -8.59 -5.86
N ILE A 156 -11.14 -8.63 -5.05
CA ILE A 156 -11.79 -7.48 -4.46
C ILE A 156 -11.68 -7.62 -2.94
N GLY A 157 -10.72 -6.91 -2.33
CA GLY A 157 -10.44 -7.11 -0.91
C GLY A 157 -10.12 -8.59 -0.59
N ASN A 158 -10.96 -9.22 0.22
CA ASN A 158 -10.83 -10.65 0.58
C ASN A 158 -11.57 -11.61 -0.38
N TYR A 159 -12.35 -11.09 -1.31
CA TYR A 159 -13.08 -11.90 -2.28
C TYR A 159 -12.25 -12.16 -3.53
N ARG A 160 -12.29 -13.40 -4.02
CA ARG A 160 -11.60 -13.82 -5.23
C ARG A 160 -12.62 -14.37 -6.21
N ILE A 161 -12.72 -13.73 -7.37
CA ILE A 161 -13.52 -14.20 -8.51
C ILE A 161 -12.53 -14.63 -9.58
N ALA A 162 -12.58 -15.86 -10.00
CA ALA A 162 -11.76 -16.39 -11.08
C ALA A 162 -12.70 -16.93 -12.17
N ALA A 163 -12.52 -16.44 -13.39
CA ALA A 163 -13.12 -16.99 -14.59
C ALA A 163 -11.97 -17.36 -15.53
N SER A 164 -11.44 -18.57 -15.41
CA SER A 164 -10.41 -19.08 -16.31
C SER A 164 -10.90 -20.40 -16.93
N TYR A 165 -10.50 -20.64 -18.16
CA TYR A 165 -10.77 -21.93 -18.82
C TYR A 165 -10.21 -23.11 -18.02
N ALA A 166 -9.13 -22.91 -17.25
CA ALA A 166 -8.57 -23.91 -16.36
C ALA A 166 -9.53 -24.32 -15.23
N THR A 167 -10.42 -23.42 -14.78
CA THR A 167 -11.43 -23.74 -13.76
C THR A 167 -12.57 -24.56 -14.37
N GLN A 168 -12.95 -24.28 -15.63
CA GLN A 168 -13.98 -25.03 -16.36
C GLN A 168 -13.51 -26.43 -16.76
N LEU A 169 -12.20 -26.62 -17.03
CA LEU A 169 -11.61 -27.94 -17.36
C LEU A 169 -11.40 -28.84 -16.14
N ARG A 170 -11.42 -28.30 -14.92
CA ARG A 170 -11.28 -29.08 -13.68
C ARG A 170 -12.62 -29.63 -13.19
N ASP A 171 -13.73 -29.07 -13.68
CA ASP A 171 -15.11 -29.49 -13.31
C ASP A 171 -15.72 -30.44 -14.35
N ILE A 172 -14.89 -30.93 -15.31
CA ILE A 172 -15.20 -32.04 -16.24
C ILE A 172 -14.38 -33.29 -15.84
#